data_70582a3afa6f0c3b785b6d0fc5aa1139
#
_entry.id   70582a3afa6f0c3b785b6d0fc5aa1139
#
_cell.length_a   1.000
_cell.length_b   1.000
_cell.length_c   1.000
_cell.angle_alpha   90.00
_cell.angle_beta   90.00
_cell.angle_gamma   90.00
#
_symmetry.space_group_name_H-M   'P 1'
#
loop_
_entity.id
_entity.type
_entity.pdbx_description
1 polymer ?
#
loop_
_entity_poly.entity_id
_entity_poly.type
_entity_poly.pdbx_seq_one_letter_code
_entity_poly.pdbx_strand_id
1 'polypeptide(L)'
;MSKYSQGRFVPKNPAKLIGKQEVVFRSSWELTVMNFLDNHPSVIQWASESIRIPYTNPLTGRPSQYVPDFMVLYQDKNGNRRAEVVEVKPSKEALVENAKSKRDKASLILNTAKWAAAMSWCKKNGMTFRILTESDIYITKPKKKR
;
A
#
# COMPACT_ATOMS: atom_id res chain seq x y z
N MET A 1 3.68 11.44 -15.10
CA MET A 1 3.93 10.01 -15.28
C MET A 1 2.64 9.26 -15.44
N SER A 2 2.69 8.23 -16.23
CA SER A 2 1.53 7.41 -16.47
C SER A 2 1.29 6.44 -15.32
N LYS A 3 0.03 6.30 -14.93
CA LYS A 3 -0.32 5.26 -13.95
C LYS A 3 -0.21 3.87 -14.55
N TYR A 4 -0.04 3.77 -15.86
CA TYR A 4 0.12 2.49 -16.54
C TYR A 4 1.57 2.07 -16.71
N SER A 5 2.50 2.90 -16.26
CA SER A 5 3.90 2.52 -16.31
C SER A 5 4.12 1.26 -15.49
N GLN A 6 4.81 0.30 -16.07
CA GLN A 6 5.14 -0.94 -15.40
C GLN A 6 6.60 -1.25 -15.61
N GLY A 7 7.16 -2.00 -14.69
CA GLY A 7 8.53 -2.42 -14.83
C GLY A 7 9.01 -3.18 -13.61
N ARG A 8 10.28 -3.49 -13.63
CA ARG A 8 10.92 -4.17 -12.52
C ARG A 8 11.70 -3.18 -11.69
N PHE A 9 11.57 -3.30 -10.39
CA PHE A 9 12.31 -2.48 -9.46
C PHE A 9 13.45 -3.29 -8.89
N VAL A 10 14.68 -2.80 -9.09
CA VAL A 10 15.86 -3.43 -8.51
C VAL A 10 16.34 -2.53 -7.39
N PRO A 11 16.31 -2.99 -6.14
CA PRO A 11 16.64 -2.13 -5.01
C PRO A 11 18.12 -1.79 -4.98
N LYS A 12 18.41 -0.57 -4.52
CA LYS A 12 19.79 -0.20 -4.21
C LYS A 12 20.24 -0.76 -2.88
N ASN A 13 19.27 -1.05 -2.01
CA ASN A 13 19.55 -1.60 -0.69
C ASN A 13 18.82 -2.93 -0.53
N PRO A 14 19.29 -3.97 -1.23
CA PRO A 14 18.56 -5.24 -1.29
C PRO A 14 18.38 -5.91 0.06
N ALA A 15 19.20 -5.58 1.05
CA ALA A 15 19.04 -6.17 2.37
C ALA A 15 17.72 -5.76 3.03
N LYS A 16 17.11 -4.65 2.60
CA LYS A 16 15.83 -4.21 3.13
C LYS A 16 14.66 -4.98 2.52
N LEU A 17 14.82 -5.50 1.33
CA LEU A 17 13.73 -6.16 0.62
C LEU A 17 13.59 -7.60 1.10
N ILE A 18 12.41 -7.92 1.62
CA ILE A 18 12.11 -9.27 2.07
C ILE A 18 11.67 -10.10 0.87
N GLY A 19 12.27 -11.26 0.71
CA GLY A 19 11.89 -12.20 -0.34
C GLY A 19 12.64 -11.98 -1.63
N LYS A 20 11.93 -11.52 -2.65
CA LYS A 20 12.49 -11.43 -4.00
C LYS A 20 13.53 -10.33 -4.12
N GLN A 21 14.52 -10.55 -4.97
CA GLN A 21 15.51 -9.52 -5.28
C GLN A 21 14.95 -8.44 -6.21
N GLU A 22 13.95 -8.79 -6.99
CA GLU A 22 13.27 -7.86 -7.88
C GLU A 22 11.79 -7.91 -7.63
N VAL A 23 11.14 -6.78 -7.76
CA VAL A 23 9.69 -6.71 -7.63
C VAL A 23 9.16 -5.93 -8.82
N VAL A 24 7.88 -6.16 -9.12
CA VAL A 24 7.23 -5.49 -10.23
C VAL A 24 6.40 -4.34 -9.70
N PHE A 25 6.57 -3.16 -10.28
CA PHE A 25 5.65 -2.07 -10.03
C PHE A 25 4.66 -2.00 -11.21
N ARG A 26 3.41 -1.71 -10.87
CA ARG A 26 2.33 -1.66 -11.85
C ARG A 26 1.84 -0.26 -12.10
N SER A 27 2.43 0.72 -11.44
CA SER A 27 2.10 2.12 -11.64
C SER A 27 3.30 2.95 -11.22
N SER A 28 3.34 4.18 -11.71
CA SER A 28 4.40 5.10 -11.33
C SER A 28 4.31 5.45 -9.84
N TRP A 29 3.12 5.41 -9.28
CA TRP A 29 2.96 5.69 -7.85
C TRP A 29 3.58 4.59 -7.00
N GLU A 30 3.40 3.33 -7.42
CA GLU A 30 4.05 2.23 -6.73
C GLU A 30 5.57 2.36 -6.80
N LEU A 31 6.09 2.75 -7.97
CA LEU A 31 7.52 2.96 -8.12
C LEU A 31 8.03 4.04 -7.18
N THR A 32 7.27 5.13 -7.05
CA THR A 32 7.63 6.21 -6.13
C THR A 32 7.72 5.70 -4.70
N VAL A 33 6.75 4.89 -4.29
CA VAL A 33 6.74 4.32 -2.95
C VAL A 33 7.92 3.35 -2.76
N MET A 34 8.20 2.52 -3.75
CA MET A 34 9.33 1.58 -3.67
C MET A 34 10.66 2.32 -3.51
N ASN A 35 10.85 3.40 -4.26
CA ASN A 35 12.06 4.21 -4.11
C ASN A 35 12.16 4.81 -2.71
N PHE A 36 11.05 5.27 -2.17
CA PHE A 36 11.04 5.80 -0.82
C PHE A 36 11.41 4.72 0.20
N LEU A 37 10.80 3.55 0.09
CA LEU A 37 11.05 2.47 1.04
C LEU A 37 12.49 2.00 0.96
N ASP A 38 13.03 1.94 -0.23
CA ASP A 38 14.41 1.48 -0.44
C ASP A 38 15.44 2.45 0.14
N ASN A 39 15.15 3.75 0.08
CA ASN A 39 16.14 4.77 0.41
C ASN A 39 15.96 5.42 1.77
N HIS A 40 14.78 5.31 2.38
CA HIS A 40 14.54 6.01 3.63
C HIS A 40 15.23 5.31 4.80
N PRO A 41 16.02 6.06 5.59
CA PRO A 41 16.81 5.43 6.66
C PRO A 41 15.96 4.82 7.77
N SER A 42 14.73 5.29 7.97
CA SER A 42 13.86 4.73 9.00
C SER A 42 13.23 3.40 8.60
N VAL A 43 13.24 3.08 7.32
CA VAL A 43 12.68 1.82 6.85
C VAL A 43 13.71 0.71 7.06
N ILE A 44 13.33 -0.30 7.84
CA ILE A 44 14.21 -1.41 8.17
C ILE A 44 14.11 -2.50 7.11
N GLN A 45 12.86 -2.87 6.79
CA GLN A 45 12.58 -3.89 5.77
C GLN A 45 11.23 -3.59 5.14
N TRP A 46 11.04 -4.08 3.92
CA TRP A 46 9.75 -3.97 3.25
C TRP A 46 9.57 -5.15 2.29
N ALA A 47 8.33 -5.41 1.94
CA ALA A 47 7.98 -6.48 1.02
C ALA A 47 6.86 -6.03 0.11
N SER A 48 6.84 -6.56 -1.11
CA SER A 48 5.83 -6.25 -2.11
C SER A 48 4.91 -7.46 -2.27
N GLU A 49 3.61 -7.23 -2.14
CA GLU A 49 2.59 -8.25 -2.39
C GLU A 49 2.85 -9.56 -1.64
N SER A 50 3.26 -9.45 -0.38
CA SER A 50 3.69 -10.61 0.39
C SER A 50 2.63 -11.15 1.35
N ILE A 51 1.53 -10.43 1.54
CA ILE A 51 0.51 -10.79 2.51
C ILE A 51 -0.80 -11.10 1.79
N ARG A 52 -1.47 -12.16 2.23
CA ARG A 52 -2.78 -12.54 1.71
C ARG A 52 -3.77 -12.49 2.84
N ILE A 53 -4.79 -11.66 2.71
CA ILE A 53 -5.78 -11.43 3.75
C ILE A 53 -7.11 -11.99 3.28
N PRO A 54 -7.65 -13.01 3.97
CA PRO A 54 -8.94 -13.56 3.57
C PRO A 54 -10.06 -12.58 3.89
N TYR A 55 -11.03 -12.51 2.99
CA TYR A 55 -12.22 -11.71 3.20
C TYR A 55 -13.35 -12.30 2.39
N THR A 56 -14.58 -11.86 2.65
CA THR A 56 -15.72 -12.26 1.87
C THR A 56 -16.07 -11.16 0.89
N ASN A 57 -16.10 -11.49 -0.39
CA ASN A 57 -16.47 -10.53 -1.44
C ASN A 57 -17.96 -10.19 -1.29
N PRO A 58 -18.31 -8.95 -0.95
CA PRO A 58 -19.70 -8.58 -0.71
C PRO A 58 -20.55 -8.58 -1.98
N LEU A 59 -19.92 -8.53 -3.15
CA LEU A 59 -20.65 -8.52 -4.41
C LEU A 59 -21.05 -9.93 -4.85
N THR A 60 -20.33 -10.95 -4.42
CA THR A 60 -20.59 -12.33 -4.82
C THR A 60 -20.92 -13.23 -3.65
N GLY A 61 -20.61 -12.82 -2.42
CA GLY A 61 -20.77 -13.64 -1.23
C GLY A 61 -19.74 -14.74 -1.09
N ARG A 62 -18.71 -14.75 -1.93
CA ARG A 62 -17.73 -15.81 -1.94
C ARG A 62 -16.47 -15.43 -1.19
N PRO A 63 -15.76 -16.41 -0.61
CA PRO A 63 -14.45 -16.15 -0.02
C PRO A 63 -13.47 -15.69 -1.09
N SER A 64 -12.58 -14.77 -0.72
CA SER A 64 -11.58 -14.25 -1.61
C SER A 64 -10.35 -13.87 -0.79
N GLN A 65 -9.31 -13.44 -1.45
CA GLN A 65 -8.09 -12.98 -0.79
C GLN A 65 -7.72 -11.60 -1.30
N TYR A 66 -7.28 -10.76 -0.37
CA TYR A 66 -6.80 -9.43 -0.67
C TYR A 66 -5.29 -9.40 -0.47
N VAL A 67 -4.57 -8.94 -1.50
CA VAL A 67 -3.11 -8.84 -1.44
C VAL A 67 -2.76 -7.35 -1.47
N PRO A 68 -2.44 -6.76 -0.31
CA PRO A 68 -2.03 -5.36 -0.26
C PRO A 68 -0.70 -5.15 -0.98
N ASP A 69 -0.45 -3.90 -1.38
CA ASP A 69 0.74 -3.59 -2.16
C ASP A 69 2.03 -3.81 -1.39
N PHE A 70 2.10 -3.37 -0.14
CA PHE A 70 3.36 -3.39 0.61
C PHE A 70 3.15 -3.75 2.07
N MET A 71 4.20 -4.33 2.65
CA MET A 71 4.34 -4.44 4.10
C MET A 71 5.67 -3.76 4.45
N VAL A 72 5.65 -2.91 5.47
CA VAL A 72 6.80 -2.08 5.82
C VAL A 72 7.10 -2.22 7.31
N LEU A 73 8.36 -2.52 7.61
CA LEU A 73 8.86 -2.49 8.97
C LEU A 73 9.77 -1.26 9.10
N TYR A 74 9.44 -0.37 10.02
CA TYR A 74 10.22 0.85 10.17
C TYR A 74 10.39 1.21 11.63
N GLN A 75 11.30 2.13 11.89
CA GLN A 75 11.55 2.65 13.21
C GLN A 75 10.97 4.06 13.29
N ASP A 76 10.12 4.29 14.28
CA ASP A 76 9.53 5.62 14.43
C ASP A 76 10.51 6.57 15.12
N LYS A 77 10.08 7.82 15.28
CA LYS A 77 10.96 8.85 15.83
C LYS A 77 11.34 8.59 17.28
N ASN A 78 10.60 7.74 17.97
CA ASN A 78 10.89 7.38 19.35
C ASN A 78 11.76 6.12 19.45
N GLY A 79 12.19 5.60 18.33
CA GLY A 79 13.03 4.41 18.30
C GLY A 79 12.26 3.10 18.35
N ASN A 80 10.93 3.15 18.33
CA ASN A 80 10.11 1.93 18.37
C ASN A 80 9.93 1.36 16.98
N ARG A 81 9.96 0.04 16.89
CA ARG A 81 9.71 -0.62 15.62
C ARG A 81 8.23 -0.73 15.38
N ARG A 82 7.84 -0.44 14.15
CA ARG A 82 6.45 -0.47 13.72
C ARG A 82 6.33 -1.23 12.43
N ALA A 83 5.19 -1.89 12.23
CA ALA A 83 4.90 -2.59 10.99
C ALA A 83 3.59 -2.06 10.42
N GLU A 84 3.59 -1.75 9.13
CA GLU A 84 2.41 -1.26 8.43
C GLU A 84 2.17 -2.07 7.19
N VAL A 85 0.89 -2.28 6.89
CA VAL A 85 0.44 -2.81 5.61
C VAL A 85 -0.09 -1.64 4.82
N VAL A 86 0.39 -1.48 3.59
CA VAL A 86 0.14 -0.27 2.80
C VAL A 86 -0.49 -0.62 1.45
N GLU A 87 -1.53 0.11 1.12
CA GLU A 87 -2.18 0.04 -0.19
C GLU A 87 -2.04 1.40 -0.86
N VAL A 88 -1.61 1.42 -2.11
CA VAL A 88 -1.49 2.65 -2.90
C VAL A 88 -2.72 2.76 -3.78
N LYS A 89 -3.46 3.85 -3.66
CA LYS A 89 -4.73 4.00 -4.35
C LYS A 89 -4.96 5.46 -4.74
N PRO A 90 -5.41 5.73 -5.97
CA PRO A 90 -5.84 7.10 -6.30
C PRO A 90 -6.96 7.54 -5.38
N SER A 91 -6.96 8.81 -5.00
CA SER A 91 -7.98 9.32 -4.10
C SER A 91 -9.38 9.17 -4.68
N LYS A 92 -9.53 9.28 -6.00
CA LYS A 92 -10.84 9.11 -6.62
C LYS A 92 -11.40 7.70 -6.46
N GLU A 93 -10.52 6.72 -6.14
CA GLU A 93 -10.96 5.35 -5.92
C GLU A 93 -11.11 5.03 -4.44
N ALA A 94 -10.65 5.93 -3.58
CA ALA A 94 -10.66 5.72 -2.14
C ALA A 94 -11.80 6.45 -1.43
N LEU A 95 -12.35 7.50 -2.03
CA LEU A 95 -13.30 8.38 -1.38
C LEU A 95 -14.72 8.16 -1.90
N VAL A 96 -15.67 8.07 -0.98
CA VAL A 96 -17.08 7.83 -1.31
C VAL A 96 -17.63 8.92 -2.22
N GLU A 97 -17.27 10.17 -1.96
CA GLU A 97 -17.81 11.29 -2.74
C GLU A 97 -17.37 11.27 -4.19
N ASN A 98 -16.39 10.46 -4.53
CA ASN A 98 -15.92 10.36 -5.91
C ASN A 98 -16.56 9.21 -6.67
N ALA A 99 -17.44 8.43 -6.03
CA ALA A 99 -18.08 7.30 -6.67
C ALA A 99 -19.32 7.78 -7.43
N LYS A 100 -19.24 7.86 -8.75
CA LYS A 100 -20.29 8.42 -9.57
C LYS A 100 -21.05 7.40 -10.42
N SER A 101 -20.41 6.34 -10.85
CA SER A 101 -21.05 5.33 -11.68
C SER A 101 -21.34 4.07 -10.86
N LYS A 102 -22.12 3.16 -11.44
CA LYS A 102 -22.34 1.87 -10.80
C LYS A 102 -21.03 1.10 -10.60
N ARG A 103 -20.15 1.20 -11.60
CA ARG A 103 -18.84 0.56 -11.51
C ARG A 103 -18.03 1.14 -10.35
N ASP A 104 -18.03 2.47 -10.22
CA ASP A 104 -17.30 3.11 -9.13
C ASP A 104 -17.85 2.70 -7.78
N LYS A 105 -19.19 2.64 -7.67
CA LYS A 105 -19.83 2.24 -6.42
C LYS A 105 -19.51 0.78 -6.07
N ALA A 106 -19.54 -0.10 -7.07
CA ALA A 106 -19.21 -1.50 -6.83
C ALA A 106 -17.76 -1.65 -6.39
N SER A 107 -16.85 -0.92 -7.04
CA SER A 107 -15.45 -0.94 -6.65
C SER A 107 -15.25 -0.45 -5.23
N LEU A 108 -15.99 0.61 -4.86
CA LEU A 108 -15.89 1.15 -3.51
C LEU A 108 -16.40 0.16 -2.49
N ILE A 109 -17.51 -0.52 -2.78
CA ILE A 109 -18.04 -1.55 -1.88
C ILE A 109 -17.00 -2.65 -1.67
N LEU A 110 -16.39 -3.11 -2.77
CA LEU A 110 -15.39 -4.17 -2.71
C LEU A 110 -14.16 -3.70 -1.92
N ASN A 111 -13.67 -2.50 -2.21
CA ASN A 111 -12.50 -1.96 -1.52
C ASN A 111 -12.77 -1.77 -0.03
N THR A 112 -13.96 -1.32 0.32
CA THR A 112 -14.33 -1.13 1.73
C THR A 112 -14.25 -2.46 2.47
N ALA A 113 -14.74 -3.54 1.85
CA ALA A 113 -14.67 -4.87 2.47
C ALA A 113 -13.22 -5.33 2.62
N LYS A 114 -12.40 -5.13 1.60
CA LYS A 114 -10.98 -5.49 1.65
C LYS A 114 -10.26 -4.74 2.76
N TRP A 115 -10.51 -3.44 2.86
CA TRP A 115 -9.81 -2.61 3.84
C TRP A 115 -10.25 -2.89 5.26
N ALA A 116 -11.55 -3.18 5.45
CA ALA A 116 -12.02 -3.58 6.78
C ALA A 116 -11.35 -4.89 7.20
N ALA A 117 -11.24 -5.85 6.29
CA ALA A 117 -10.56 -7.09 6.58
C ALA A 117 -9.08 -6.87 6.89
N ALA A 118 -8.45 -5.95 6.14
CA ALA A 118 -7.05 -5.62 6.34
C ALA A 118 -6.83 -4.99 7.72
N MET A 119 -7.70 -4.07 8.12
CA MET A 119 -7.58 -3.44 9.43
C MET A 119 -7.70 -4.46 10.55
N SER A 120 -8.66 -5.38 10.43
CA SER A 120 -8.84 -6.43 11.42
C SER A 120 -7.63 -7.36 11.47
N TRP A 121 -7.14 -7.76 10.30
CA TRP A 121 -6.00 -8.66 10.21
C TRP A 121 -4.75 -8.01 10.81
N CYS A 122 -4.53 -6.74 10.48
CA CYS A 122 -3.38 -6.01 10.99
C CYS A 122 -3.45 -5.88 12.52
N LYS A 123 -4.63 -5.57 13.04
CA LYS A 123 -4.80 -5.44 14.49
C LYS A 123 -4.44 -6.74 15.19
N LYS A 124 -4.84 -7.88 14.62
CA LYS A 124 -4.53 -9.18 15.21
C LYS A 124 -3.05 -9.51 15.15
N ASN A 125 -2.33 -8.92 14.21
CA ASN A 125 -0.92 -9.22 14.00
C ASN A 125 0.00 -8.10 14.47
N GLY A 126 -0.52 -7.13 15.23
CA GLY A 126 0.30 -6.07 15.77
C GLY A 126 0.77 -5.06 14.76
N MET A 127 0.00 -4.88 13.70
CA MET A 127 0.33 -3.96 12.62
C MET A 127 -0.76 -2.93 12.44
N THR A 128 -0.50 -1.92 11.62
CA THR A 128 -1.51 -0.96 11.20
C THR A 128 -1.68 -1.03 9.69
N PHE A 129 -2.85 -0.60 9.21
CA PHE A 129 -3.14 -0.57 7.78
C PHE A 129 -3.29 0.88 7.34
N ARG A 130 -2.68 1.20 6.21
CA ARG A 130 -2.70 2.56 5.68
C ARG A 130 -2.97 2.54 4.18
N ILE A 131 -3.81 3.48 3.73
CA ILE A 131 -4.03 3.72 2.31
C ILE A 131 -3.28 4.99 1.96
N LEU A 132 -2.38 4.89 0.98
CA LEU A 132 -1.65 6.05 0.48
C LEU A 132 -2.28 6.51 -0.82
N THR A 133 -2.64 7.77 -0.86
CA THR A 133 -3.13 8.39 -2.09
C THR A 133 -2.04 9.28 -2.66
N GLU A 134 -2.31 9.87 -3.82
CA GLU A 134 -1.33 10.78 -4.41
C GLU A 134 -0.98 11.93 -3.49
N SER A 135 -1.93 12.39 -2.66
CA SER A 135 -1.66 13.45 -1.70
C SER A 135 -0.59 13.03 -0.70
N ASP A 136 -0.68 11.80 -0.20
CA ASP A 136 0.29 11.28 0.76
C ASP A 136 1.66 11.10 0.12
N ILE A 137 1.66 10.57 -1.10
CA ILE A 137 2.91 10.27 -1.80
C ILE A 137 3.70 11.53 -2.04
N TYR A 138 3.04 12.59 -2.47
CA TYR A 138 3.74 13.84 -2.78
C TYR A 138 4.03 14.67 -1.54
N ILE A 139 3.31 14.45 -0.47
CA ILE A 139 3.60 15.11 0.80
C ILE A 139 4.87 14.56 1.43
N THR A 140 5.27 13.32 1.11
CA THR A 140 6.49 12.75 1.68
C THR A 140 7.75 13.50 1.21
N LYS A 141 7.64 14.26 0.14
CA LYS A 141 8.76 15.10 -0.28
C LYS A 141 8.94 16.26 0.69
N PRO A 142 10.17 16.69 0.92
CA PRO A 142 10.37 17.86 1.77
C PRO A 142 9.61 19.05 1.21
N LYS A 143 8.85 19.68 2.06
CA LYS A 143 8.11 20.85 1.64
C LYS A 143 8.99 22.06 1.64
N LYS A 144 8.72 22.93 0.68
CA LYS A 144 9.37 24.24 0.71
C LYS A 144 8.86 24.97 1.91
N LYS A 145 9.75 25.53 2.68
CA LYS A 145 9.34 26.32 3.82
C LYS A 145 8.85 27.66 3.38
N ARG A 146 7.83 28.11 4.02
CA ARG A 146 7.31 29.46 3.78
C ARG A 146 8.00 30.44 4.68
#